data_4ceda332d07e3086bb3f6e9edc7ab11f
#
_entry.id   4ceda332d07e3086bb3f6e9edc7ab11f
#
_cell.length_a   1.000
_cell.length_b   1.000
_cell.length_c   1.000
_cell.angle_alpha   90.00
_cell.angle_beta   90.00
_cell.angle_gamma   90.00
#
_symmetry.space_group_name_H-M   'P 1'
#
loop_
_entity.id
_entity.type
_entity.pdbx_description
1 polymer ?
#
loop_
_entity_poly.entity_id
_entity_poly.type
_entity_poly.pdbx_seq_one_letter_code
_entity_poly.pdbx_strand_id
1 'polypeptide(L)'
;MREIKFRIWDINARKWLKSFNIDLLDIPKFNLAEVNQYTGLKDMREKEIYEGDILLSSNENGIFLISINFGDSNIEDSNILTCFQIKIEKTLAGSQYLEYFNNNLIKLINKYNIPIEEYNNEKYISDGWWILGNIYQNPELIKEVR
;
A
#
# COMPACT_ATOMS: atom_id res chain seq x y z
N MET A 1 2.88 14.19 -17.47
CA MET A 1 3.94 14.53 -16.51
C MET A 1 3.56 14.05 -15.14
N ARG A 2 4.46 13.35 -14.48
CA ARG A 2 4.20 12.77 -13.17
C ARG A 2 4.19 13.85 -12.10
N GLU A 3 3.13 13.89 -11.32
CA GLU A 3 3.02 14.83 -10.21
C GLU A 3 3.92 14.40 -9.05
N ILE A 4 4.70 15.32 -8.54
CA ILE A 4 5.58 15.06 -7.40
C ILE A 4 4.90 15.58 -6.15
N LYS A 5 4.53 14.66 -5.26
CA LYS A 5 3.91 14.97 -3.98
C LYS A 5 4.55 14.15 -2.88
N PHE A 6 4.56 14.72 -1.69
CA PHE A 6 5.04 14.06 -0.49
C PHE A 6 4.00 14.17 0.61
N ARG A 7 4.04 13.22 1.54
CA ARG A 7 3.33 13.33 2.81
C ARG A 7 4.35 13.09 3.92
N ILE A 8 4.10 13.65 5.09
CA ILE A 8 5.01 13.54 6.22
C ILE A 8 4.27 12.95 7.42
N TRP A 9 4.82 11.87 7.95
CA TRP A 9 4.35 11.25 9.17
C TRP A 9 5.16 11.77 10.35
N ASP A 10 4.50 12.42 11.30
CA ASP A 10 5.12 12.87 12.54
C ASP A 10 5.18 11.71 13.51
N ILE A 11 6.38 11.20 13.77
CA ILE A 11 6.60 10.01 14.58
C ILE A 11 6.18 10.25 16.04
N ASN A 12 6.43 11.43 16.57
CA ASN A 12 6.08 11.76 17.96
C ASN A 12 4.57 11.94 18.13
N ALA A 13 3.95 12.72 17.26
CA ALA A 13 2.53 13.00 17.35
C ALA A 13 1.66 11.88 16.78
N ARG A 14 2.25 10.95 16.02
CA ARG A 14 1.57 9.84 15.35
C ARG A 14 0.42 10.32 14.47
N LYS A 15 0.72 11.30 13.62
CA LYS A 15 -0.26 11.89 12.70
C LYS A 15 0.43 12.39 11.44
N TRP A 16 -0.37 12.52 10.38
CA TRP A 16 0.08 13.16 9.15
C TRP A 16 0.06 14.67 9.32
N LEU A 17 1.09 15.33 8.80
CA LEU A 17 1.12 16.78 8.72
C LEU A 17 0.26 17.22 7.54
N LYS A 18 -0.67 18.15 7.79
CA LYS A 18 -1.66 18.57 6.80
C LYS A 18 -1.12 19.50 5.73
N SER A 19 -0.11 20.25 6.07
CA SER A 19 0.58 21.11 5.10
C SER A 19 2.02 21.26 5.53
N PHE A 20 2.91 21.24 4.58
CA PHE A 20 4.27 21.60 4.85
C PHE A 20 4.79 22.43 3.70
N ASN A 21 5.42 23.53 4.06
CA ASN A 21 6.36 24.16 3.20
C ASN A 21 7.69 23.50 3.51
N ILE A 22 8.31 22.90 2.49
CA ILE A 22 9.67 22.43 2.68
C ILE A 22 10.52 23.70 2.80
N ASP A 23 10.54 24.22 3.98
CA ASP A 23 11.51 25.24 4.33
C ASP A 23 12.75 24.50 4.79
N LEU A 24 13.85 24.73 4.11
CA LEU A 24 15.12 24.10 4.43
C LEU A 24 15.53 24.37 5.89
N LEU A 25 15.00 25.43 6.49
CA LEU A 25 15.26 25.77 7.89
C LEU A 25 14.58 24.82 8.89
N ASP A 26 13.58 24.09 8.46
CA ASP A 26 12.86 23.15 9.32
C ASP A 26 13.35 21.71 9.19
N ILE A 27 14.33 21.46 8.35
CA ILE A 27 14.90 20.12 8.14
C ILE A 27 15.34 19.44 9.45
N PRO A 28 15.98 20.13 10.41
CA PRO A 28 16.36 19.47 11.67
C PRO A 28 15.19 18.90 12.46
N LYS A 29 13.98 19.41 12.25
CA LYS A 29 12.78 18.90 12.91
C LYS A 29 12.31 17.58 12.31
N PHE A 30 12.79 17.24 11.11
CA PHE A 30 12.38 16.03 10.41
C PHE A 30 13.11 14.77 10.88
N ASN A 31 14.04 14.88 11.82
CA ASN A 31 14.66 13.70 12.43
C ASN A 31 13.65 12.79 13.13
N LEU A 32 12.44 13.31 13.41
CA LEU A 32 11.34 12.58 14.05
C LEU A 32 10.15 12.44 13.10
N ALA A 33 10.42 12.48 11.81
CA ALA A 33 9.39 12.36 10.80
C ALA A 33 9.84 11.47 9.65
N GLU A 34 8.86 10.80 9.04
CA GLU A 34 9.08 10.00 7.83
C GLU A 34 8.42 10.72 6.65
N VAL A 35 9.19 10.91 5.59
CA VAL A 35 8.72 11.54 4.36
C VAL A 35 8.43 10.44 3.34
N ASN A 36 7.20 10.41 2.83
CA ASN A 36 6.80 9.45 1.82
C ASN A 36 6.43 10.17 0.53
N GLN A 37 6.83 9.60 -0.57
CA GLN A 37 6.54 10.15 -1.89
C GLN A 37 5.30 9.49 -2.50
N TYR A 38 4.50 10.32 -3.18
CA TYR A 38 3.39 9.85 -4.00
C TYR A 38 3.92 9.05 -5.19
N THR A 39 3.33 7.88 -5.44
CA THR A 39 3.75 6.99 -6.52
C THR A 39 3.33 7.47 -7.91
N GLY A 40 2.36 8.38 -7.98
CA GLY A 40 1.72 8.75 -9.23
C GLY A 40 0.54 7.84 -9.59
N LEU A 41 0.27 6.83 -8.79
CA LEU A 41 -0.81 5.87 -9.03
C LEU A 41 -1.92 6.04 -7.99
N LYS A 42 -3.12 5.63 -8.36
CA LYS A 42 -4.28 5.63 -7.49
C LYS A 42 -4.82 4.21 -7.35
N ASP A 43 -5.44 3.95 -6.20
CA ASP A 43 -6.08 2.65 -5.99
C ASP A 43 -7.45 2.58 -6.70
N MET A 44 -8.17 1.50 -6.51
CA MET A 44 -9.48 1.27 -7.15
C MET A 44 -10.54 2.27 -6.68
N ARG A 45 -10.30 2.99 -5.58
CA ARG A 45 -11.19 4.03 -5.05
C ARG A 45 -10.70 5.43 -5.35
N GLU A 46 -9.77 5.58 -6.30
CA GLU A 46 -9.18 6.86 -6.69
C GLU A 46 -8.37 7.54 -5.59
N LYS A 47 -7.92 6.79 -4.59
CA LYS A 47 -7.03 7.31 -3.55
C LYS A 47 -5.59 7.25 -4.02
N GLU A 48 -4.84 8.29 -3.74
CA GLU A 48 -3.43 8.39 -4.08
C GLU A 48 -2.60 7.38 -3.28
N ILE A 49 -1.76 6.63 -3.98
CA ILE A 49 -0.89 5.63 -3.37
C ILE A 49 0.47 6.25 -3.09
N TYR A 50 0.89 6.18 -1.83
CA TYR A 50 2.18 6.69 -1.37
C TYR A 50 3.10 5.56 -0.96
N GLU A 51 4.38 5.83 -0.99
CA GLU A 51 5.38 5.00 -0.31
C GLU A 51 4.93 4.75 1.13
N GLY A 52 5.08 3.52 1.60
CA GLY A 52 4.64 3.14 2.95
C GLY A 52 3.20 2.65 3.03
N ASP A 53 2.41 2.78 1.96
CA ASP A 53 1.06 2.26 1.95
C ASP A 53 1.04 0.73 1.93
N ILE A 54 0.02 0.17 2.57
CA ILE A 54 -0.27 -1.27 2.57
C ILE A 54 -1.55 -1.48 1.78
N LEU A 55 -1.48 -2.35 0.78
CA LEU A 55 -2.59 -2.57 -0.14
C LEU A 55 -2.96 -4.04 -0.22
N LEU A 56 -4.24 -4.29 -0.46
CA LEU A 56 -4.69 -5.58 -0.95
C LEU A 56 -4.57 -5.55 -2.47
N SER A 57 -3.86 -6.52 -3.02
CA SER A 57 -3.69 -6.69 -4.47
C SER A 57 -4.40 -7.94 -4.93
N SER A 58 -5.21 -7.81 -5.95
CA SER A 58 -5.90 -8.94 -6.58
C SER A 58 -5.47 -9.04 -8.04
N ASN A 59 -5.05 -10.22 -8.44
CA ASN A 59 -4.70 -10.52 -9.82
C ASN A 59 -4.88 -12.02 -10.09
N GLU A 60 -4.58 -12.45 -11.29
CA GLU A 60 -4.74 -13.87 -11.69
C GLU A 60 -3.95 -14.86 -10.82
N ASN A 61 -2.92 -14.40 -10.13
CA ASN A 61 -2.09 -15.24 -9.27
C ASN A 61 -2.64 -15.37 -7.84
N GLY A 62 -3.65 -14.59 -7.50
CA GLY A 62 -4.29 -14.65 -6.18
C GLY A 62 -4.50 -13.29 -5.52
N ILE A 63 -4.67 -13.34 -4.22
CA ILE A 63 -4.87 -12.17 -3.37
C ILE A 63 -3.65 -12.01 -2.48
N PHE A 64 -3.08 -10.82 -2.49
CA PHE A 64 -1.84 -10.54 -1.78
C PHE A 64 -1.97 -9.29 -0.93
N LEU A 65 -1.27 -9.30 0.19
CA LEU A 65 -1.01 -8.09 0.97
C LEU A 65 0.35 -7.57 0.54
N ILE A 66 0.40 -6.35 0.04
CA ILE A 66 1.62 -5.74 -0.48
C ILE A 66 1.90 -4.42 0.23
N SER A 67 3.16 -4.05 0.24
CA SER A 67 3.59 -2.71 0.68
C SER A 67 4.37 -2.03 -0.43
N ILE A 68 4.31 -0.71 -0.43
CA ILE A 68 4.98 0.11 -1.42
C ILE A 68 6.25 0.68 -0.79
N ASN A 69 7.37 0.38 -1.41
CA ASN A 69 8.66 0.88 -0.98
C ASN A 69 9.31 1.68 -2.09
N PHE A 70 10.07 2.68 -1.71
CA PHE A 70 10.92 3.40 -2.63
C PHE A 70 12.31 2.78 -2.48
N GLY A 71 12.67 1.92 -3.42
CA GLY A 71 13.87 1.13 -3.26
C GLY A 71 15.00 1.57 -4.16
N ASP A 72 16.20 1.50 -3.61
CA ASP A 72 17.36 1.29 -4.43
C ASP A 72 17.18 -0.07 -5.09
N SER A 73 16.87 -0.07 -6.35
CA SER A 73 16.98 -1.30 -7.08
C SER A 73 18.47 -1.65 -7.09
N ASN A 74 18.84 -2.71 -6.42
CA ASN A 74 20.14 -3.35 -6.61
C ASN A 74 20.29 -3.94 -8.01
N ILE A 75 19.52 -3.46 -8.95
CA ILE A 75 19.66 -3.83 -10.33
C ILE A 75 20.84 -3.02 -10.85
N GLU A 76 21.87 -3.72 -11.22
CA GLU A 76 23.11 -3.16 -11.76
C GLU A 76 22.92 -2.39 -13.05
N ASP A 77 21.70 -2.15 -13.45
CA ASP A 77 21.39 -1.44 -14.66
C ASP A 77 21.24 0.02 -14.36
N SER A 78 22.26 0.78 -14.66
CA SER A 78 22.37 2.20 -14.40
C SER A 78 21.29 3.06 -15.08
N ASN A 79 20.41 2.46 -15.86
CA ASN A 79 19.32 3.15 -16.52
C ASN A 79 18.01 3.10 -15.77
N ILE A 80 17.98 2.47 -14.59
CA ILE A 80 16.76 2.39 -13.85
C ILE A 80 16.70 3.53 -12.86
N LEU A 81 15.84 4.43 -13.24
CA LEU A 81 15.34 5.44 -12.33
C LEU A 81 14.83 4.77 -11.07
N THR A 82 15.12 5.38 -9.95
CA THR A 82 14.52 5.01 -8.69
C THR A 82 13.03 4.80 -8.91
N CYS A 83 12.60 3.56 -8.88
CA CYS A 83 11.21 3.23 -9.03
C CYS A 83 10.64 2.70 -7.72
N PHE A 84 9.35 2.85 -7.57
CA PHE A 84 8.64 2.25 -6.46
C PHE A 84 8.68 0.74 -6.61
N GLN A 85 8.94 0.06 -5.50
CA GLN A 85 8.94 -1.39 -5.45
C GLN A 85 7.74 -1.89 -4.68
N ILE A 86 7.16 -2.97 -5.20
CA ILE A 86 6.08 -3.66 -4.54
C ILE A 86 6.69 -4.84 -3.80
N LYS A 87 6.50 -4.85 -2.48
CA LYS A 87 6.91 -5.99 -1.66
C LYS A 87 5.68 -6.81 -1.30
N ILE A 88 5.71 -8.10 -1.60
CA ILE A 88 4.64 -9.00 -1.17
C ILE A 88 4.88 -9.35 0.30
N GLU A 89 4.00 -8.86 1.16
CA GLU A 89 4.08 -9.13 2.60
C GLU A 89 3.48 -10.48 2.96
N LYS A 90 2.32 -10.79 2.36
CA LYS A 90 1.61 -12.06 2.60
C LYS A 90 0.85 -12.48 1.36
N THR A 91 0.76 -13.78 1.14
CA THR A 91 -0.22 -14.35 0.21
C THR A 91 -1.49 -14.66 0.99
N LEU A 92 -2.57 -14.00 0.66
CA LEU A 92 -3.84 -14.14 1.39
C LEU A 92 -4.71 -15.26 0.82
N ALA A 93 -4.64 -15.47 -0.48
CA ALA A 93 -5.30 -16.58 -1.16
C ALA A 93 -4.59 -16.87 -2.47
N GLY A 94 -4.61 -18.11 -2.90
CA GLY A 94 -4.03 -18.53 -4.16
C GLY A 94 -4.93 -18.31 -5.38
N SER A 95 -6.10 -17.72 -5.17
CA SER A 95 -7.09 -17.47 -6.20
C SER A 95 -7.90 -16.21 -5.88
N GLN A 96 -8.46 -15.61 -6.92
CA GLN A 96 -9.37 -14.46 -6.78
C GLN A 96 -10.79 -14.86 -6.38
N TYR A 97 -11.10 -16.17 -6.39
CA TYR A 97 -12.45 -16.66 -6.15
C TYR A 97 -12.72 -16.85 -4.66
N LEU A 98 -13.87 -16.38 -4.21
CA LEU A 98 -14.30 -16.39 -2.82
C LEU A 98 -14.25 -17.78 -2.18
N GLU A 99 -14.53 -18.83 -2.95
CA GLU A 99 -14.53 -20.21 -2.43
C GLU A 99 -13.17 -20.65 -1.88
N TYR A 100 -12.08 -19.99 -2.30
CA TYR A 100 -10.72 -20.30 -1.83
C TYR A 100 -10.26 -19.41 -0.69
N PHE A 101 -11.14 -18.52 -0.19
CA PHE A 101 -10.76 -17.56 0.87
C PHE A 101 -10.95 -18.19 2.24
N ASN A 102 -9.98 -17.96 3.13
CA ASN A 102 -10.12 -18.35 4.52
C ASN A 102 -10.89 -17.28 5.31
N ASN A 103 -11.22 -17.61 6.55
CA ASN A 103 -12.00 -16.70 7.41
C ASN A 103 -11.28 -15.38 7.66
N ASN A 104 -9.97 -15.39 7.79
CA ASN A 104 -9.20 -14.18 8.03
C ASN A 104 -9.28 -13.22 6.84
N LEU A 105 -9.21 -13.74 5.63
CA LEU A 105 -9.36 -12.92 4.43
C LEU A 105 -10.78 -12.37 4.30
N ILE A 106 -11.77 -13.19 4.60
CA ILE A 106 -13.18 -12.74 4.57
C ILE A 106 -13.41 -11.60 5.56
N LYS A 107 -12.84 -11.69 6.77
CA LYS A 107 -12.92 -10.61 7.76
C LYS A 107 -12.25 -9.33 7.26
N LEU A 108 -11.12 -9.47 6.61
CA LEU A 108 -10.38 -8.33 6.04
C LEU A 108 -11.19 -7.65 4.94
N ILE A 109 -11.78 -8.43 4.05
CA ILE A 109 -12.62 -7.94 2.96
C ILE A 109 -13.81 -7.17 3.52
N ASN A 110 -14.45 -7.69 4.55
CA ASN A 110 -15.60 -7.04 5.18
C ASN A 110 -15.19 -5.76 5.90
N LYS A 111 -14.07 -5.79 6.60
CA LYS A 111 -13.57 -4.63 7.34
C LYS A 111 -13.28 -3.45 6.42
N TYR A 112 -12.71 -3.71 5.26
CA TYR A 112 -12.30 -2.66 4.32
C TYR A 112 -13.29 -2.48 3.16
N ASN A 113 -14.40 -3.19 3.18
CA ASN A 113 -15.44 -3.11 2.15
C ASN A 113 -14.89 -3.33 0.74
N ILE A 114 -14.05 -4.35 0.58
CA ILE A 114 -13.51 -4.72 -0.72
C ILE A 114 -14.65 -5.30 -1.56
N PRO A 115 -14.89 -4.79 -2.77
CA PRO A 115 -16.00 -5.24 -3.60
C PRO A 115 -15.86 -6.70 -4.02
N ILE A 116 -16.95 -7.45 -3.89
CA ILE A 116 -17.06 -8.81 -4.41
C ILE A 116 -17.91 -8.77 -5.66
N GLU A 117 -17.34 -9.21 -6.76
CA GLU A 117 -18.04 -9.31 -8.03
C GLU A 117 -18.63 -10.71 -8.19
N GLU A 118 -19.65 -10.84 -9.01
CA GLU A 118 -20.29 -12.13 -9.31
C GLU A 118 -20.48 -12.29 -10.81
N TYR A 119 -20.03 -13.43 -11.32
CA TYR A 119 -20.22 -13.80 -12.71
C TYR A 119 -20.38 -15.32 -12.81
N ASN A 120 -21.43 -15.78 -13.51
CA ASN A 120 -21.74 -17.21 -13.67
C ASN A 120 -21.82 -17.97 -12.34
N ASN A 121 -22.44 -17.38 -11.32
CA ASN A 121 -22.57 -17.93 -9.97
C ASN A 121 -21.25 -18.05 -9.20
N GLU A 122 -20.17 -17.49 -9.72
CA GLU A 122 -18.90 -17.44 -9.03
C GLU A 122 -18.66 -16.03 -8.51
N LYS A 123 -18.20 -15.94 -7.26
CA LYS A 123 -17.87 -14.69 -6.61
C LYS A 123 -16.35 -14.54 -6.55
N TYR A 124 -15.88 -13.34 -6.83
CA TYR A 124 -14.46 -13.07 -6.93
C TYR A 124 -14.15 -11.60 -6.65
N ILE A 125 -12.87 -11.30 -6.43
CA ILE A 125 -12.36 -9.93 -6.38
C ILE A 125 -11.70 -9.64 -7.73
N SER A 126 -12.13 -8.59 -8.41
CA SER A 126 -11.54 -8.21 -9.70
C SER A 126 -10.11 -7.69 -9.52
N ASP A 127 -9.37 -7.64 -10.63
CA ASP A 127 -8.00 -7.15 -10.63
C ASP A 127 -7.96 -5.71 -10.11
N GLY A 128 -7.00 -5.44 -9.24
CA GLY A 128 -6.83 -4.08 -8.74
C GLY A 128 -6.10 -4.03 -7.41
N TRP A 129 -5.95 -2.80 -6.93
CA TRP A 129 -5.32 -2.49 -5.65
C TRP A 129 -6.26 -1.66 -4.79
N TRP A 130 -6.31 -1.98 -3.50
CA TRP A 130 -7.08 -1.23 -2.51
C TRP A 130 -6.20 -0.89 -1.33
N ILE A 131 -6.08 0.39 -1.01
CA ILE A 131 -5.31 0.83 0.15
C ILE A 131 -6.03 0.38 1.42
N LEU A 132 -5.34 -0.38 2.27
CA LEU A 132 -5.85 -0.81 3.56
C LEU A 132 -5.35 0.08 4.71
N GLY A 133 -4.19 0.65 4.52
CA GLY A 133 -3.55 1.46 5.53
C GLY A 133 -2.12 1.78 5.15
N ASN A 134 -1.27 1.92 6.14
CA ASN A 134 0.15 2.20 5.94
C ASN A 134 0.98 1.61 7.07
N ILE A 135 2.29 1.58 6.87
CA ILE A 135 3.21 0.93 7.81
C ILE A 135 3.30 1.65 9.16
N TYR A 136 2.88 2.92 9.24
CA TYR A 136 2.97 3.72 10.47
C TYR A 136 1.72 3.57 11.34
N GLN A 137 0.55 3.60 10.73
CA GLN A 137 -0.74 3.53 11.43
C GLN A 137 -1.24 2.10 11.60
N ASN A 138 -0.86 1.21 10.68
CA ASN A 138 -1.41 -0.14 10.61
C ASN A 138 -0.32 -1.21 10.53
N PRO A 139 0.73 -1.15 11.38
CA PRO A 139 1.81 -2.15 11.32
C PRO A 139 1.32 -3.57 11.57
N GLU A 140 0.19 -3.74 12.26
CA GLU A 140 -0.40 -5.03 12.54
C GLU A 140 -0.81 -5.79 11.27
N LEU A 141 -1.04 -5.09 10.16
CA LEU A 141 -1.42 -5.72 8.91
C LEU A 141 -0.31 -6.61 8.34
N ILE A 142 0.94 -6.24 8.58
CA ILE A 142 2.10 -6.94 8.00
C ILE A 142 2.87 -7.76 9.03
N LYS A 143 2.52 -7.68 10.31
CA LYS A 143 3.13 -8.52 11.32
C LYS A 143 2.61 -9.95 11.19
N GLU A 144 3.54 -10.91 11.25
CA GLU A 144 3.15 -12.28 11.37
C GLU A 144 2.53 -12.52 12.74
N VAL A 145 1.32 -13.05 12.75
CA VAL A 145 0.70 -13.52 13.96
C VAL A 145 1.27 -14.91 14.21
N ARG A 146 2.12 -14.99 15.20
CA ARG A 146 2.62 -16.28 15.66
C ARG A 146 1.67 -16.84 16.71
#